data_98087dc87a32d5db49005e13b1aa33c7
#
_entry.id   98087dc87a32d5db49005e13b1aa33c7
#
_cell.length_a   1.000
_cell.length_b   1.000
_cell.length_c   1.000
_cell.angle_alpha   90.00
_cell.angle_beta   90.00
_cell.angle_gamma   90.00
#
_symmetry.space_group_name_H-M   'P 1'
#
loop_
_entity.id
_entity.type
_entity.pdbx_description
1 polymer ?
#
loop_
_entity_poly.entity_id
_entity_poly.type
_entity_poly.pdbx_seq_one_letter_code
_entity_poly.pdbx_strand_id
1 'polypeptide(L)'
;MNQQVIRFFTLLTLFVFISCSEDKANASEQEQEKYQEGVHFEILKTPSAVRDSSKIEVVEVFWFGCNHCYALESYLTRWKRDLPADVDFWKSHATWNEILKIHARMFYTARALGIDKQLVPAAFNTIQTEGRRLTGNSE
;
A
#
# COMPACT_ATOMS: atom_id res chain seq x y z
N MET A 1 6.74 -58.94 -32.14
CA MET A 1 6.25 -57.62 -31.72
C MET A 1 6.82 -56.63 -32.70
N ASN A 2 5.97 -56.00 -33.51
CA ASN A 2 6.29 -55.38 -34.78
C ASN A 2 7.01 -54.03 -34.59
N GLN A 3 8.16 -53.83 -35.22
CA GLN A 3 8.98 -52.58 -35.13
C GLN A 3 8.18 -51.31 -35.54
N GLN A 4 7.11 -51.44 -36.24
CA GLN A 4 6.23 -50.32 -36.62
C GLN A 4 5.40 -49.78 -35.45
N VAL A 5 5.05 -50.62 -34.47
CA VAL A 5 4.24 -50.20 -33.30
C VAL A 5 5.10 -49.38 -32.33
N ILE A 6 6.41 -49.67 -32.25
CA ILE A 6 7.33 -48.92 -31.37
C ILE A 6 7.62 -47.53 -31.93
N ARG A 7 7.62 -47.35 -33.24
CA ARG A 7 7.83 -46.04 -33.88
C ARG A 7 6.63 -45.10 -33.74
N PHE A 8 5.42 -45.63 -33.66
CA PHE A 8 4.22 -44.85 -33.44
C PHE A 8 4.09 -44.38 -31.97
N PHE A 9 4.57 -45.14 -31.01
CA PHE A 9 4.54 -44.78 -29.60
C PHE A 9 5.62 -43.72 -29.23
N THR A 10 6.76 -43.69 -29.91
CA THR A 10 7.83 -42.71 -29.67
C THR A 10 7.52 -41.32 -30.26
N LEU A 11 6.60 -41.19 -31.23
CA LEU A 11 6.20 -39.90 -31.79
C LEU A 11 5.07 -39.21 -31.00
N LEU A 12 4.35 -39.95 -30.16
CA LEU A 12 3.20 -39.41 -29.40
C LEU A 12 3.60 -38.83 -28.02
N THR A 13 4.85 -39.09 -27.57
CA THR A 13 5.34 -38.61 -26.27
C THR A 13 6.09 -37.26 -26.33
N LEU A 14 6.25 -36.63 -27.51
CA LEU A 14 7.01 -35.37 -27.65
C LEU A 14 6.14 -34.13 -27.76
N PHE A 15 4.83 -34.20 -27.50
CA PHE A 15 3.89 -33.07 -27.70
C PHE A 15 3.24 -32.56 -26.41
N VAL A 16 3.73 -32.86 -25.20
CA VAL A 16 3.05 -32.46 -23.94
C VAL A 16 3.86 -31.45 -23.09
N PHE A 17 4.89 -30.81 -23.61
CA PHE A 17 5.63 -29.78 -22.83
C PHE A 17 5.66 -28.40 -23.49
N ILE A 18 4.52 -27.89 -23.97
CA ILE A 18 4.40 -26.47 -24.27
C ILE A 18 3.01 -26.04 -23.80
N SER A 19 2.84 -25.79 -22.52
CA SER A 19 1.72 -25.00 -22.01
C SER A 19 1.90 -24.69 -20.53
N CYS A 20 2.77 -23.74 -20.18
CA CYS A 20 2.75 -23.04 -18.89
C CYS A 20 3.69 -21.82 -18.97
N SER A 21 3.33 -20.80 -19.74
CA SER A 21 4.01 -19.49 -19.70
C SER A 21 3.11 -18.29 -19.99
N GLU A 22 1.80 -18.47 -20.23
CA GLU A 22 0.92 -17.36 -20.62
C GLU A 22 0.11 -16.75 -19.47
N ASP A 23 -0.01 -17.43 -18.31
CA ASP A 23 -0.92 -16.96 -17.25
C ASP A 23 -0.41 -15.73 -16.48
N LYS A 24 0.90 -15.45 -16.45
CA LYS A 24 1.42 -14.28 -15.73
C LYS A 24 1.35 -12.99 -16.52
N ALA A 25 1.51 -13.02 -17.83
CA ALA A 25 1.38 -11.84 -18.68
C ALA A 25 -0.07 -11.40 -18.79
N ASN A 26 -1.00 -12.35 -18.90
CA ASN A 26 -2.43 -12.06 -19.02
C ASN A 26 -3.06 -11.54 -17.72
N ALA A 27 -2.55 -11.95 -16.54
CA ALA A 27 -2.99 -11.41 -15.25
C ALA A 27 -2.58 -9.94 -15.06
N SER A 28 -1.40 -9.54 -15.54
CA SER A 28 -0.94 -8.15 -15.42
C SER A 28 -1.67 -7.19 -16.40
N GLU A 29 -2.03 -7.65 -17.60
CA GLU A 29 -2.82 -6.86 -18.55
C GLU A 29 -4.27 -6.71 -18.10
N GLN A 30 -4.90 -7.76 -17.54
CA GLN A 30 -6.26 -7.69 -17.01
C GLN A 30 -6.39 -6.83 -15.74
N GLU A 31 -5.34 -6.73 -14.93
CA GLU A 31 -5.32 -5.84 -13.76
C GLU A 31 -5.15 -4.37 -14.19
N GLN A 32 -4.41 -4.07 -15.24
CA GLN A 32 -4.29 -2.71 -15.80
C GLN A 32 -5.59 -2.20 -16.43
N GLU A 33 -6.43 -3.06 -17.02
CA GLU A 33 -7.75 -2.67 -17.53
C GLU A 33 -8.76 -2.32 -16.42
N LYS A 34 -8.55 -2.84 -15.21
CA LYS A 34 -9.44 -2.60 -14.05
C LYS A 34 -9.37 -1.15 -13.56
N TYR A 35 -8.24 -0.48 -13.70
CA TYR A 35 -8.03 0.89 -13.23
C TYR A 35 -7.72 1.82 -14.41
N GLN A 36 -8.53 2.86 -14.60
CA GLN A 36 -8.45 3.80 -15.74
C GLN A 36 -8.06 5.18 -15.24
N GLU A 37 -7.14 5.83 -15.93
CA GLU A 37 -6.80 7.24 -15.71
C GLU A 37 -8.03 8.14 -15.95
N GLY A 38 -8.19 9.14 -15.09
CA GLY A 38 -9.33 10.05 -15.12
C GLY A 38 -10.61 9.50 -14.49
N VAL A 39 -10.65 8.19 -14.14
CA VAL A 39 -11.78 7.53 -13.44
C VAL A 39 -11.37 7.03 -12.07
N HIS A 40 -10.26 6.30 -11.98
CA HIS A 40 -9.80 5.65 -10.76
C HIS A 40 -8.54 6.30 -10.18
N PHE A 41 -7.75 6.96 -11.00
CA PHE A 41 -6.54 7.69 -10.61
C PHE A 41 -6.25 8.82 -11.60
N GLU A 42 -5.37 9.75 -11.21
CA GLU A 42 -4.84 10.81 -12.07
C GLU A 42 -3.31 10.76 -12.07
N ILE A 43 -2.71 10.91 -13.26
CA ILE A 43 -1.27 11.04 -13.39
C ILE A 43 -0.88 12.49 -13.08
N LEU A 44 0.00 12.69 -12.11
CA LEU A 44 0.50 14.01 -11.76
C LEU A 44 1.33 14.59 -12.92
N LYS A 45 1.05 15.84 -13.30
CA LYS A 45 1.83 16.57 -14.34
C LYS A 45 3.31 16.68 -13.96
N THR A 46 3.59 16.83 -12.68
CA THR A 46 4.94 16.85 -12.13
C THR A 46 5.03 15.76 -11.07
N PRO A 47 5.72 14.65 -11.35
CA PRO A 47 5.90 13.58 -10.38
C PRO A 47 6.61 14.09 -9.13
N SER A 48 6.18 13.63 -7.97
CA SER A 48 6.89 13.86 -6.71
C SER A 48 8.17 13.03 -6.66
N ALA A 49 9.21 13.54 -6.00
CA ALA A 49 10.37 12.72 -5.69
C ALA A 49 9.98 11.59 -4.72
N VAL A 50 10.37 10.38 -5.04
CA VAL A 50 10.15 9.19 -4.22
C VAL A 50 11.37 8.93 -3.32
N ARG A 51 11.16 8.25 -2.19
CA ARG A 51 12.22 7.95 -1.22
C ARG A 51 13.19 6.88 -1.74
N ASP A 52 12.65 5.91 -2.48
CA ASP A 52 13.39 4.80 -3.08
C ASP A 52 12.79 4.52 -4.47
N SER A 53 13.53 4.84 -5.52
CA SER A 53 13.09 4.67 -6.91
C SER A 53 12.97 3.21 -7.35
N SER A 54 13.47 2.26 -6.56
CA SER A 54 13.34 0.82 -6.81
C SER A 54 12.05 0.23 -6.25
N LYS A 55 11.21 1.05 -5.56
CA LYS A 55 9.99 0.62 -4.89
C LYS A 55 8.76 1.40 -5.34
N ILE A 56 7.61 0.78 -5.17
CA ILE A 56 6.31 1.43 -5.26
C ILE A 56 6.08 2.18 -3.95
N GLU A 57 6.15 3.51 -3.98
CA GLU A 57 5.89 4.32 -2.80
C GLU A 57 4.39 4.52 -2.61
N VAL A 58 3.90 4.18 -1.41
CA VAL A 58 2.51 4.43 -0.99
C VAL A 58 2.51 5.36 0.21
N VAL A 59 1.91 6.54 0.05
CA VAL A 59 1.89 7.56 1.11
C VAL A 59 0.46 7.80 1.57
N GLU A 60 0.21 7.60 2.86
CA GLU A 60 -1.03 8.06 3.47
C GLU A 60 -0.85 9.48 4.00
N VAL A 61 -1.58 10.45 3.43
CA VAL A 61 -1.70 11.79 4.02
C VAL A 61 -2.87 11.79 4.99
N PHE A 62 -2.62 11.99 6.28
CA PHE A 62 -3.60 11.83 7.34
C PHE A 62 -3.62 12.99 8.33
N TRP A 63 -4.64 13.04 9.16
CA TRP A 63 -4.78 13.92 10.32
C TRP A 63 -5.47 13.18 11.47
N PHE A 64 -4.99 13.31 12.69
CA PHE A 64 -5.58 12.65 13.87
C PHE A 64 -7.05 13.01 14.13
N GLY A 65 -7.49 14.21 13.74
CA GLY A 65 -8.90 14.62 13.84
C GLY A 65 -9.80 14.13 12.70
N CYS A 66 -9.27 13.40 11.73
CA CYS A 66 -10.03 12.86 10.59
C CYS A 66 -10.63 11.49 10.96
N ASN A 67 -11.96 11.42 11.07
CA ASN A 67 -12.69 10.19 11.37
C ASN A 67 -12.51 9.11 10.28
N HIS A 68 -12.40 9.50 9.01
CA HIS A 68 -12.13 8.57 7.91
C HIS A 68 -10.72 8.00 7.98
N CYS A 69 -9.72 8.81 8.36
CA CYS A 69 -8.36 8.32 8.60
C CYS A 69 -8.34 7.31 9.76
N TYR A 70 -9.07 7.61 10.85
CA TYR A 70 -9.20 6.69 11.98
C TYR A 70 -9.84 5.35 11.56
N ALA A 71 -10.94 5.40 10.81
CA ALA A 71 -11.59 4.20 10.30
C ALA A 71 -10.67 3.38 9.37
N LEU A 72 -9.83 4.05 8.57
CA LEU A 72 -8.89 3.42 7.65
C LEU A 72 -7.77 2.64 8.38
N GLU A 73 -7.39 3.02 9.62
CA GLU A 73 -6.30 2.38 10.38
C GLU A 73 -6.46 0.86 10.50
N SER A 74 -7.68 0.38 10.70
CA SER A 74 -7.95 -1.07 10.81
C SER A 74 -7.66 -1.82 9.50
N TYR A 75 -7.93 -1.20 8.37
CA TYR A 75 -7.67 -1.75 7.03
C TYR A 75 -6.17 -1.70 6.72
N LEU A 76 -5.52 -0.56 6.98
CA LEU A 76 -4.07 -0.40 6.80
C LEU A 76 -3.27 -1.38 7.68
N THR A 77 -3.71 -1.60 8.92
CA THR A 77 -3.05 -2.56 9.81
C THR A 77 -3.08 -3.99 9.25
N ARG A 78 -4.20 -4.38 8.62
CA ARG A 78 -4.30 -5.68 7.95
C ARG A 78 -3.46 -5.72 6.67
N TRP A 79 -3.62 -4.74 5.81
CA TRP A 79 -2.91 -4.64 4.54
C TRP A 79 -1.39 -4.63 4.70
N LYS A 80 -0.87 -3.90 5.69
CA LYS A 80 0.58 -3.84 5.98
C LYS A 80 1.22 -5.17 6.39
N ARG A 81 0.43 -6.17 6.81
CA ARG A 81 0.98 -7.50 7.16
C ARG A 81 1.44 -8.28 5.93
N ASP A 82 0.78 -8.04 4.81
CA ASP A 82 0.96 -8.79 3.58
C ASP A 82 1.55 -7.92 2.46
N LEU A 83 2.26 -6.82 2.83
CA LEU A 83 2.89 -5.92 1.86
C LEU A 83 3.98 -6.66 1.07
N PRO A 84 3.97 -6.57 -0.27
CA PRO A 84 5.08 -7.02 -1.11
C PRO A 84 6.37 -6.29 -0.74
N ALA A 85 7.52 -6.95 -0.93
CA ALA A 85 8.83 -6.39 -0.57
C ALA A 85 9.23 -5.15 -1.39
N ASP A 86 8.61 -4.97 -2.54
CA ASP A 86 8.78 -3.83 -3.45
C ASP A 86 7.86 -2.64 -3.13
N VAL A 87 7.03 -2.71 -2.07
CA VAL A 87 6.20 -1.59 -1.61
C VAL A 87 6.83 -0.90 -0.40
N ASP A 88 7.00 0.44 -0.48
CA ASP A 88 7.40 1.32 0.63
C ASP A 88 6.20 2.14 1.10
N PHE A 89 5.60 1.74 2.22
CA PHE A 89 4.47 2.47 2.82
C PHE A 89 4.94 3.37 3.97
N TRP A 90 4.50 4.64 3.94
CA TRP A 90 4.71 5.55 5.06
C TRP A 90 3.57 6.56 5.22
N LYS A 91 3.54 7.23 6.38
CA LYS A 91 2.53 8.22 6.72
C LYS A 91 3.11 9.63 6.68
N SER A 92 2.33 10.58 6.15
CA SER A 92 2.60 12.01 6.19
C SER A 92 1.45 12.73 6.89
N HIS A 93 1.76 13.55 7.89
CA HIS A 93 0.72 14.32 8.57
C HIS A 93 0.41 15.61 7.78
N ALA A 94 -0.86 15.89 7.56
CA ALA A 94 -1.33 17.12 6.92
C ALA A 94 -0.99 18.37 7.76
N THR A 95 -0.72 19.52 7.11
CA THR A 95 -0.19 20.72 7.77
C THR A 95 -0.82 22.03 7.29
N TRP A 96 -1.96 22.01 6.62
CA TRP A 96 -2.54 23.20 5.98
C TRP A 96 -3.29 24.17 6.92
N ASN A 97 -3.37 23.93 8.23
CA ASN A 97 -3.85 24.87 9.24
C ASN A 97 -3.12 24.68 10.58
N GLU A 98 -3.34 25.59 11.54
CA GLU A 98 -2.60 25.59 12.82
C GLU A 98 -2.86 24.34 13.69
N ILE A 99 -4.09 23.84 13.75
CA ILE A 99 -4.41 22.61 14.50
C ILE A 99 -3.65 21.42 13.90
N LEU A 100 -3.66 21.28 12.58
CA LEU A 100 -2.94 20.23 11.89
C LEU A 100 -1.42 20.33 12.11
N LYS A 101 -0.89 21.57 12.15
CA LYS A 101 0.54 21.77 12.44
C LYS A 101 0.92 21.37 13.86
N ILE A 102 0.04 21.57 14.86
CA ILE A 102 0.27 21.10 16.23
C ILE A 102 0.37 19.58 16.25
N HIS A 103 -0.61 18.89 15.66
CA HIS A 103 -0.62 17.45 15.56
C HIS A 103 0.54 16.91 14.72
N ALA A 104 0.91 17.58 13.64
CA ALA A 104 2.07 17.22 12.83
C ALA A 104 3.38 17.28 13.63
N ARG A 105 3.59 18.35 14.45
CA ARG A 105 4.74 18.42 15.35
C ARG A 105 4.78 17.24 16.30
N MET A 106 3.65 16.89 16.92
CA MET A 106 3.54 15.72 17.80
C MET A 106 3.92 14.43 17.06
N PHE A 107 3.38 14.21 15.87
CA PHE A 107 3.65 13.04 15.04
C PHE A 107 5.13 12.93 14.65
N TYR A 108 5.71 14.01 14.09
CA TYR A 108 7.09 13.99 13.63
C TYR A 108 8.09 13.94 14.80
N THR A 109 7.78 14.53 15.96
CA THR A 109 8.57 14.35 17.17
C THR A 109 8.59 12.90 17.62
N ALA A 110 7.42 12.26 17.70
CA ALA A 110 7.34 10.84 18.06
C ALA A 110 8.10 9.95 17.07
N ARG A 111 8.03 10.27 15.79
CA ARG A 111 8.79 9.57 14.75
C ARG A 111 10.29 9.73 14.92
N ALA A 112 10.78 10.94 15.21
CA ALA A 112 12.19 11.20 15.50
C ALA A 112 12.68 10.45 16.75
N LEU A 113 11.79 10.21 17.73
CA LEU A 113 12.07 9.43 18.94
C LEU A 113 11.85 7.92 18.75
N GLY A 114 11.36 7.45 17.60
CA GLY A 114 11.07 6.04 17.35
C GLY A 114 9.85 5.48 18.07
N ILE A 115 8.93 6.35 18.53
CA ILE A 115 7.72 5.97 19.29
C ILE A 115 6.40 6.23 18.52
N ASP A 116 6.49 6.55 17.24
CA ASP A 116 5.33 6.83 16.40
C ASP A 116 4.34 5.65 16.30
N LYS A 117 4.85 4.41 16.34
CA LYS A 117 4.01 3.20 16.34
C LYS A 117 3.09 3.11 17.57
N GLN A 118 3.53 3.63 18.71
CA GLN A 118 2.73 3.72 19.93
C GLN A 118 1.86 4.99 19.93
N LEU A 119 2.42 6.11 19.50
CA LEU A 119 1.72 7.39 19.51
C LEU A 119 0.51 7.38 18.58
N VAL A 120 0.64 6.88 17.34
CA VAL A 120 -0.42 7.01 16.32
C VAL A 120 -1.74 6.40 16.78
N PRO A 121 -1.82 5.14 17.25
CA PRO A 121 -3.08 4.59 17.73
C PRO A 121 -3.59 5.29 19.00
N ALA A 122 -2.69 5.69 19.91
CA ALA A 122 -3.08 6.41 21.13
C ALA A 122 -3.68 7.78 20.82
N ALA A 123 -3.05 8.57 19.94
CA ALA A 123 -3.55 9.89 19.55
C ALA A 123 -4.90 9.81 18.82
N PHE A 124 -5.06 8.84 17.92
CA PHE A 124 -6.36 8.59 17.30
C PHE A 124 -7.43 8.23 18.32
N ASN A 125 -7.15 7.31 19.25
CA ASN A 125 -8.12 6.94 20.30
C ASN A 125 -8.49 8.15 21.16
N THR A 126 -7.51 8.91 21.62
CA THR A 126 -7.72 10.09 22.47
C THR A 126 -8.58 11.14 21.77
N ILE A 127 -8.36 11.40 20.49
CA ILE A 127 -9.12 12.41 19.75
C ILE A 127 -10.48 11.88 19.31
N GLN A 128 -10.54 10.69 18.74
CA GLN A 128 -11.74 10.16 18.09
C GLN A 128 -12.72 9.52 19.06
N THR A 129 -12.21 8.95 20.17
CA THR A 129 -13.02 8.18 21.13
C THR A 129 -13.23 8.96 22.42
N GLU A 130 -12.19 9.63 22.95
CA GLU A 130 -12.28 10.38 24.21
C GLU A 130 -12.66 11.85 24.00
N GLY A 131 -12.67 12.33 22.75
CA GLY A 131 -13.07 13.70 22.39
C GLY A 131 -12.07 14.79 22.81
N ARG A 132 -10.83 14.44 23.20
CA ARG A 132 -9.76 15.37 23.58
C ARG A 132 -9.03 15.87 22.34
N ARG A 133 -8.79 17.17 22.25
CA ARG A 133 -8.24 17.78 21.02
C ARG A 133 -6.74 17.65 20.85
N LEU A 134 -5.97 17.45 21.92
CA LEU A 134 -4.51 17.43 21.95
C LEU A 134 -3.87 18.69 21.30
N THR A 135 -4.45 19.88 21.58
CA THR A 135 -4.02 21.16 21.00
C THR A 135 -3.47 22.13 22.02
N GLY A 136 -3.45 21.78 23.29
CA GLY A 136 -2.99 22.63 24.40
C GLY A 136 -2.17 21.89 25.45
N ASN A 137 -1.54 22.66 26.35
CA ASN A 137 -0.70 22.09 27.43
C ASN A 137 -1.53 21.51 28.61
N SER A 138 -2.84 21.63 28.59
CA SER A 138 -3.77 21.24 29.67
C SER A 138 -4.69 20.08 29.30
N GLU A 139 -4.45 19.42 28.16
CA GLU A 139 -5.27 18.29 27.69
C GLU A 139 -4.60 16.93 27.91
#